data_5469c3acdea635bcc157d9c49718914a
#
_entry.id   5469c3acdea635bcc157d9c49718914a
#
_cell.length_a   1.000
_cell.length_b   1.000
_cell.length_c   1.000
_cell.angle_alpha   90.00
_cell.angle_beta   90.00
_cell.angle_gamma   90.00
#
_symmetry.space_group_name_H-M   'P 1'
#
loop_
_entity.id
_entity.type
_entity.pdbx_description
1 polymer ?
#
loop_
_entity_poly.entity_id
_entity_poly.type
_entity_poly.pdbx_seq_one_letter_code
_entity_poly.pdbx_strand_id
1 'polypeptide(L)'
;MTNTRITRGKIFFADIPKTVGSTYFGKRPILVLSNNLNNKFSRTITAIPCTTRVGISRGGKKKDLPTHVYIPSGKGGTGLKRDTIVMCENICNYSVEILEECIGEIDESSELMREIEKAVQIQIGIIG
;
A
#
# COMPACT_ATOMS: atom_id res chain seq x y z
N MET A 1 2.59 16.77 -7.00
CA MET A 1 3.68 15.83 -6.72
C MET A 1 4.29 16.12 -5.37
N THR A 2 4.66 15.08 -4.65
CA THR A 2 5.22 15.25 -3.31
C THR A 2 6.65 15.78 -3.34
N ASN A 3 7.01 16.51 -2.29
CA ASN A 3 8.40 16.93 -2.07
C ASN A 3 9.13 16.00 -1.10
N THR A 4 8.39 15.04 -0.55
CA THR A 4 8.98 14.10 0.40
C THR A 4 9.81 13.07 -0.35
N ARG A 5 10.97 12.76 0.20
CA ARG A 5 11.80 11.71 -0.37
C ARG A 5 11.03 10.39 -0.37
N ILE A 6 11.07 9.69 -1.49
CA ILE A 6 10.35 8.43 -1.63
C ILE A 6 11.28 7.30 -1.22
N THR A 7 10.90 6.58 -0.17
CA THR A 7 11.65 5.42 0.27
C THR A 7 10.69 4.27 0.55
N ARG A 8 11.22 3.06 0.48
CA ARG A 8 10.45 1.84 0.69
C ARG A 8 9.82 1.86 2.07
N GLY A 9 8.54 1.56 2.12
CA GLY A 9 7.78 1.54 3.37
C GLY A 9 6.97 2.80 3.64
N LYS A 10 7.22 3.87 2.90
CA LYS A 10 6.45 5.10 3.10
C LYS A 10 5.06 4.98 2.53
N ILE A 11 4.13 5.64 3.19
CA ILE A 11 2.72 5.66 2.79
C ILE A 11 2.39 7.08 2.36
N PHE A 12 1.88 7.21 1.15
CA PHE A 12 1.50 8.50 0.59
C PHE A 12 0.03 8.49 0.23
N PHE A 13 -0.63 9.62 0.31
CA PHE A 13 -1.86 9.77 -0.44
C PHE A 13 -1.49 9.93 -1.91
N ALA A 14 -2.29 9.33 -2.76
CA ALA A 14 -2.09 9.42 -4.19
C ALA A 14 -3.45 9.52 -4.87
N ASP A 15 -3.48 10.28 -5.95
CA ASP A 15 -4.70 10.36 -6.77
C ASP A 15 -4.51 9.40 -7.93
N ILE A 16 -5.04 8.20 -7.75
CA ILE A 16 -4.84 7.12 -8.70
C ILE A 16 -5.78 7.27 -9.88
N PRO A 17 -5.25 7.32 -11.10
CA PRO A 17 -6.11 7.50 -12.26
C PRO A 17 -6.98 6.28 -12.50
N LYS A 18 -8.18 6.53 -12.97
CA LYS A 18 -9.10 5.47 -13.33
C LYS A 18 -8.65 4.88 -14.67
N THR A 19 -8.49 3.56 -14.68
CA THR A 19 -8.14 2.85 -15.91
C THR A 19 -9.14 1.74 -16.15
N VAL A 20 -9.16 1.22 -17.36
CA VAL A 20 -10.05 0.14 -17.71
C VAL A 20 -9.78 -1.07 -16.82
N GLY A 21 -10.82 -1.60 -16.23
CA GLY A 21 -10.69 -2.76 -15.36
C GLY A 21 -10.23 -2.46 -13.96
N SER A 22 -9.93 -1.20 -13.66
CA SER A 22 -9.48 -0.84 -12.33
C SER A 22 -10.67 -0.62 -11.40
N THR A 23 -10.63 -1.23 -10.22
CA THR A 23 -11.62 -0.99 -9.19
C THR A 23 -11.11 -0.02 -8.13
N TYR A 24 -9.81 0.31 -8.16
CA TYR A 24 -9.22 1.17 -7.17
C TYR A 24 -8.62 2.39 -7.83
N PHE A 25 -9.29 3.50 -7.72
CA PHE A 25 -8.87 4.77 -8.30
C PHE A 25 -9.28 5.88 -7.34
N GLY A 26 -8.86 7.10 -7.67
CA GLY A 26 -9.15 8.25 -6.84
C GLY A 26 -8.13 8.39 -5.73
N LYS A 27 -8.41 9.29 -4.80
CA LYS A 27 -7.48 9.60 -3.74
C LYS A 27 -7.51 8.54 -2.66
N ARG A 28 -6.38 7.92 -2.40
CA ARG A 28 -6.26 6.89 -1.37
C ARG A 28 -4.81 6.71 -0.97
N PRO A 29 -4.57 6.07 0.17
CA PRO A 29 -3.20 5.76 0.57
C PRO A 29 -2.61 4.69 -0.33
N ILE A 30 -1.33 4.83 -0.62
CA ILE A 30 -0.58 3.75 -1.27
C ILE A 30 0.72 3.55 -0.52
N LEU A 31 1.16 2.31 -0.48
CA LEU A 31 2.38 1.90 0.22
C LEU A 31 3.47 1.63 -0.80
N VAL A 32 4.59 2.32 -0.67
CA VAL A 32 5.72 2.13 -1.57
C VAL A 32 6.49 0.88 -1.18
N LEU A 33 6.67 -0.02 -2.12
CA LEU A 33 7.41 -1.27 -1.88
C LEU A 33 8.64 -1.43 -2.74
N SER A 34 8.79 -0.65 -3.81
CA SER A 34 9.98 -0.75 -4.64
C SER A 34 11.23 -0.43 -3.83
N ASN A 35 12.34 -1.02 -4.24
CA ASN A 35 13.60 -0.83 -3.53
C ASN A 35 14.09 0.61 -3.66
N ASN A 36 14.96 1.01 -2.75
CA ASN A 36 15.36 2.40 -2.67
C ASN A 36 16.27 2.86 -3.79
N LEU A 37 16.93 1.95 -4.46
CA LEU A 37 17.70 2.32 -5.65
C LEU A 37 16.75 2.75 -6.76
N ASN A 38 15.69 1.97 -6.98
CA ASN A 38 14.65 2.34 -7.93
C ASN A 38 14.01 3.67 -7.53
N ASN A 39 13.67 3.80 -6.24
CA ASN A 39 12.95 4.99 -5.76
C ASN A 39 13.76 6.27 -5.92
N LYS A 40 15.08 6.15 -5.91
CA LYS A 40 15.95 7.30 -6.05
C LYS A 40 16.07 7.78 -7.49
N PHE A 41 16.07 6.85 -8.44
CA PHE A 41 16.41 7.18 -9.82
C PHE A 41 15.27 7.04 -10.81
N SER A 42 14.26 6.23 -10.52
CA SER A 42 13.19 5.99 -11.48
C SER A 42 12.05 7.00 -11.33
N ARG A 43 11.34 7.21 -12.43
CA ARG A 43 10.13 8.03 -12.40
C ARG A 43 8.90 7.21 -12.02
N THR A 44 9.07 5.93 -11.81
CA THR A 44 7.98 5.06 -11.40
C THR A 44 8.38 4.31 -10.15
N ILE A 45 7.37 3.94 -9.38
CA ILE A 45 7.55 3.15 -8.19
C ILE A 45 6.62 1.95 -8.25
N THR A 46 6.95 0.92 -7.51
CA THR A 46 6.03 -0.19 -7.29
C THR A 46 5.37 0.03 -5.94
N ALA A 47 4.05 0.03 -5.95
CA ALA A 47 3.31 0.36 -4.73
C ALA A 47 2.02 -0.42 -4.68
N ILE A 48 1.40 -0.43 -3.50
CA ILE A 48 0.17 -1.16 -3.28
C ILE A 48 -0.89 -0.18 -2.79
N PRO A 49 -2.03 -0.10 -3.47
CA PRO A 49 -3.13 0.74 -2.99
C PRO A 49 -3.76 0.11 -1.76
N CYS A 50 -4.23 0.97 -0.87
CA CYS A 50 -4.87 0.55 0.37
C CYS A 50 -6.31 1.02 0.35
N THR A 51 -7.16 0.32 1.10
CA THR A 51 -8.55 0.71 1.21
C THR A 51 -8.94 0.81 2.67
N THR A 52 -9.78 1.79 2.96
CA THR A 52 -10.33 1.94 4.32
C THR A 52 -11.68 1.25 4.46
N ARG A 53 -12.04 0.40 3.52
CA ARG A 53 -13.33 -0.28 3.55
C ARG A 53 -13.36 -1.52 4.39
N VAL A 54 -12.44 -1.61 5.34
CA VAL A 54 -12.34 -2.75 6.23
C VAL A 54 -13.64 -2.98 6.97
N GLY A 55 -14.27 -1.90 7.39
CA GLY A 55 -15.49 -2.00 8.17
C GLY A 55 -16.65 -2.62 7.43
N ILE A 56 -16.53 -2.73 6.14
CA ILE A 56 -17.59 -3.33 5.34
C ILE A 56 -17.64 -4.81 5.51
N SER A 57 -16.58 -5.39 6.02
CA SER A 57 -16.55 -6.80 6.31
C SER A 57 -17.57 -7.10 7.39
N ARG A 58 -18.68 -7.58 6.95
CA ARG A 58 -19.80 -7.75 7.81
C ARG A 58 -19.61 -8.74 8.88
N GLY A 59 -20.36 -8.56 9.93
CA GLY A 59 -20.35 -9.48 11.02
C GLY A 59 -19.01 -9.57 11.68
N GLY A 60 -18.20 -8.59 11.47
CA GLY A 60 -16.87 -8.58 12.03
C GLY A 60 -16.00 -9.67 11.49
N LYS A 61 -16.47 -10.35 10.48
CA LYS A 61 -15.73 -11.45 9.96
C LYS A 61 -15.10 -11.01 8.68
N LYS A 62 -13.85 -10.81 8.69
CA LYS A 62 -13.19 -10.42 7.49
C LYS A 62 -12.90 -11.60 6.63
N LYS A 63 -13.38 -11.53 5.44
CA LYS A 63 -13.08 -12.55 4.48
C LYS A 63 -11.81 -12.17 3.79
N ASP A 64 -10.76 -12.24 4.50
CA ASP A 64 -9.48 -11.79 3.99
C ASP A 64 -8.93 -12.77 2.99
N LEU A 65 -8.44 -12.24 1.90
CA LEU A 65 -7.65 -13.02 0.97
C LEU A 65 -6.26 -13.17 1.57
N PRO A 66 -5.52 -14.21 1.19
CA PRO A 66 -4.14 -14.34 1.67
C PRO A 66 -3.25 -13.17 1.28
N THR A 67 -3.69 -12.38 0.29
CA THR A 67 -2.95 -11.21 -0.18
C THR A 67 -3.37 -9.93 0.52
N HIS A 68 -4.31 -9.99 1.45
CA HIS A 68 -4.74 -8.83 2.22
C HIS A 68 -4.00 -8.75 3.54
N VAL A 69 -3.53 -7.56 3.90
CA VAL A 69 -2.89 -7.33 5.20
C VAL A 69 -3.64 -6.21 5.89
N TYR A 70 -4.11 -6.51 7.09
CA TYR A 70 -4.91 -5.58 7.88
C TYR A 70 -4.00 -4.70 8.74
N ILE A 71 -4.24 -3.39 8.71
CA ILE A 71 -3.56 -2.45 9.58
C ILE A 71 -4.62 -1.74 10.41
N PRO A 72 -4.60 -1.93 11.73
CA PRO A 72 -5.61 -1.27 12.60
C PRO A 72 -5.36 0.23 12.63
N SER A 73 -6.45 0.97 12.83
CA SER A 73 -6.37 2.43 12.94
C SER A 73 -5.44 2.80 14.08
N GLY A 74 -4.69 3.86 13.88
CA GLY A 74 -3.79 4.35 14.91
C GLY A 74 -2.52 3.55 15.09
N LYS A 75 -2.25 2.60 14.19
CA LYS A 75 -1.00 1.87 14.24
C LYS A 75 0.15 2.86 14.14
N GLY A 76 1.07 2.81 15.10
CA GLY A 76 2.12 3.81 15.23
C GLY A 76 2.95 3.99 13.99
N GLY A 77 3.17 5.22 13.61
CA GLY A 77 4.03 5.58 12.48
C GLY A 77 3.35 5.53 11.12
N THR A 78 2.21 4.86 10.99
CA THR A 78 1.59 4.69 9.68
C THR A 78 0.79 5.90 9.22
N GLY A 79 0.33 6.71 10.14
CA GLY A 79 -0.52 7.86 9.80
C GLY A 79 -1.92 7.47 9.35
N LEU A 80 -2.26 6.19 9.42
CA LEU A 80 -3.57 5.72 9.02
C LEU A 80 -4.55 5.90 10.16
N LYS A 81 -5.60 6.67 9.93
CA LYS A 81 -6.57 7.02 10.96
C LYS A 81 -7.76 6.10 10.98
N ARG A 82 -7.86 5.20 10.03
CA ARG A 82 -8.93 4.22 9.94
C ARG A 82 -8.33 2.86 9.73
N ASP A 83 -9.09 1.84 10.09
CA ASP A 83 -8.70 0.47 9.77
C ASP A 83 -8.51 0.38 8.26
N THR A 84 -7.42 -0.22 7.86
CA THR A 84 -6.99 -0.21 6.47
C THR A 84 -6.58 -1.61 6.05
N ILE A 85 -6.85 -1.95 4.79
CA ILE A 85 -6.35 -3.18 4.19
C ILE A 85 -5.37 -2.81 3.09
N VAL A 86 -4.18 -3.40 3.15
CA VAL A 86 -3.20 -3.33 2.08
C VAL A 86 -3.51 -4.48 1.13
N MET A 87 -3.90 -4.13 -0.10
CA MET A 87 -4.38 -5.12 -1.06
C MET A 87 -3.26 -5.54 -1.99
N CYS A 88 -2.47 -6.51 -1.54
CA CYS A 88 -1.26 -6.88 -2.26
C CYS A 88 -1.52 -7.46 -3.65
N GLU A 89 -2.74 -7.94 -3.90
CA GLU A 89 -3.10 -8.39 -5.24
C GLU A 89 -3.15 -7.25 -6.25
N ASN A 90 -3.17 -6.01 -5.77
CA ASN A 90 -3.21 -4.84 -6.64
C ASN A 90 -1.88 -4.13 -6.75
N ILE A 91 -0.80 -4.82 -6.40
CA ILE A 91 0.54 -4.25 -6.54
C ILE A 91 0.77 -3.87 -8.00
N CYS A 92 1.29 -2.68 -8.21
CA CYS A 92 1.37 -2.12 -9.55
C CYS A 92 2.43 -1.03 -9.59
N ASN A 93 2.85 -0.69 -10.80
CA ASN A 93 3.74 0.45 -10.98
C ASN A 93 2.92 1.72 -11.16
N TYR A 94 3.40 2.79 -10.55
CA TYR A 94 2.75 4.09 -10.64
C TYR A 94 3.79 5.15 -10.92
N SER A 95 3.39 6.20 -11.64
CA SER A 95 4.22 7.39 -11.79
C SER A 95 4.39 8.07 -10.44
N VAL A 96 5.59 8.52 -10.13
CA VAL A 96 5.81 9.26 -8.88
C VAL A 96 5.01 10.56 -8.85
N GLU A 97 4.55 11.02 -10.00
CA GLU A 97 3.79 12.27 -10.07
C GLU A 97 2.43 12.20 -9.39
N ILE A 98 1.89 11.00 -9.20
CA ILE A 98 0.60 10.89 -8.52
C ILE A 98 0.71 10.99 -7.01
N LEU A 99 1.93 10.97 -6.47
CA LEU A 99 2.12 11.00 -5.02
C LEU A 99 1.88 12.40 -4.48
N GLU A 100 1.11 12.46 -3.43
CA GLU A 100 0.80 13.71 -2.75
C GLU A 100 1.51 13.71 -1.40
N GLU A 101 0.81 13.94 -0.32
CA GLU A 101 1.45 14.02 0.98
C GLU A 101 1.84 12.66 1.52
N CYS A 102 2.99 12.61 2.17
CA CYS A 102 3.41 11.43 2.91
C CYS A 102 2.73 11.44 4.25
N ILE A 103 1.98 10.39 4.58
CA ILE A 103 1.24 10.36 5.84
C ILE A 103 1.90 9.51 6.90
N GLY A 104 2.87 8.69 6.53
CA GLY A 104 3.55 7.85 7.50
C GLY A 104 4.41 6.81 6.81
N GLU A 105 4.79 5.81 7.59
CA GLU A 105 5.61 4.75 7.04
C GLU A 105 5.47 3.48 7.87
N ILE A 106 5.83 2.36 7.26
CA ILE A 106 5.91 1.07 7.93
C ILE A 106 7.38 0.74 8.04
N ASP A 107 7.84 0.50 9.26
CA ASP A 107 9.23 0.16 9.52
C ASP A 107 9.61 -1.09 8.73
N GLU A 108 10.70 -1.02 8.00
CA GLU A 108 11.14 -2.12 7.16
C GLU A 108 11.45 -3.39 7.93
N SER A 109 11.83 -3.27 9.18
CA SER A 109 12.15 -4.43 10.01
C SER A 109 10.98 -4.93 10.82
N SER A 110 9.80 -4.34 10.63
CA SER A 110 8.64 -4.69 11.46
C SER A 110 7.98 -5.99 11.03
N GLU A 111 7.24 -6.54 11.96
CA GLU A 111 6.42 -7.71 11.71
C GLU A 111 5.39 -7.42 10.62
N LEU A 112 4.82 -6.23 10.66
CA LEU A 112 3.84 -5.82 9.67
C LEU A 112 4.43 -5.85 8.25
N MET A 113 5.67 -5.37 8.11
CA MET A 113 6.32 -5.42 6.81
C MET A 113 6.54 -6.86 6.37
N ARG A 114 6.87 -7.77 7.32
CA ARG A 114 7.02 -9.19 6.99
C ARG A 114 5.72 -9.77 6.47
N GLU A 115 4.60 -9.39 7.05
CA GLU A 115 3.29 -9.87 6.58
C GLU A 115 3.01 -9.38 5.18
N ILE A 116 3.34 -8.13 4.90
CA ILE A 116 3.12 -7.56 3.58
C ILE A 116 4.00 -8.25 2.55
N GLU A 117 5.27 -8.45 2.88
CA GLU A 117 6.18 -9.14 1.98
C GLU A 117 5.70 -10.53 1.65
N LYS A 118 5.20 -11.24 2.65
CA LYS A 118 4.67 -12.59 2.43
C LYS A 118 3.46 -12.56 1.50
N ALA A 119 2.57 -11.61 1.73
CA ALA A 119 1.37 -11.48 0.89
C ALA A 119 1.74 -11.18 -0.56
N VAL A 120 2.76 -10.35 -0.78
CA VAL A 120 3.25 -10.06 -2.12
C VAL A 120 3.83 -11.32 -2.77
N GLN A 121 4.59 -12.10 -2.00
CA GLN A 121 5.16 -13.34 -2.52
C GLN A 121 4.07 -14.34 -2.92
N ILE A 122 2.98 -14.35 -2.19
CA ILE A 122 1.83 -15.17 -2.56
C ILE A 122 1.23 -14.67 -3.86
N GLN A 123 1.06 -13.37 -3.97
CA GLN A 123 0.43 -12.78 -5.15
C GLN A 123 1.21 -13.06 -6.43
N ILE A 124 2.53 -13.02 -6.37
CA ILE A 124 3.34 -13.23 -7.57
C ILE A 124 3.82 -14.67 -7.72
N GLY A 125 3.30 -15.58 -6.89
CA GLY A 125 3.52 -17.01 -7.08
C GLY A 125 4.83 -17.56 -6.56
N ILE A 126 5.53 -16.80 -5.74
CA ILE A 126 6.80 -17.29 -5.16
C ILE A 126 6.51 -18.32 -4.08
N ILE A 127 5.48 -18.09 -3.29
CA ILE A 127 5.02 -19.05 -2.30
C ILE A 127 3.52 -19.23 -2.45
N GLY A 128 3.02 -20.35 -1.99
CA GLY A 128 1.64 -20.70 -2.24
C GLY A 128 0.69 -20.38 -1.11
#